data_713a3375b9708c59f79fd7b08ad9b041
#
_entry.id   713a3375b9708c59f79fd7b08ad9b041
#
_cell.length_a   1.000
_cell.length_b   1.000
_cell.length_c   1.000
_cell.angle_alpha   90.00
_cell.angle_beta   90.00
_cell.angle_gamma   90.00
#
_symmetry.space_group_name_H-M   'P 1'
#
loop_
_entity.id
_entity.type
_entity.pdbx_description
1 polymer ?
#
loop_
_entity_poly.entity_id
_entity_poly.type
_entity_poly.pdbx_seq_one_letter_code
_entity_poly.pdbx_strand_id
1 'polypeptide(L)'
;MRVSHYIGFVPPVVGVDGEFNTFRLGGFYRRALEAGQLVYLADEKAKQIIGLACVDHISSGQLSEMCVLYGAENHSNLVQHDDGLQPQERLYRLLQKLYGPHIATPSKLTTVIHLRRLE
;
A
#
# COMPACT_ATOMS: atom_id res chain seq x y z
N MET A 1 21.93 8.73 7.54
CA MET A 1 20.67 7.99 7.61
C MET A 1 20.63 6.98 6.45
N ARG A 2 20.23 5.75 6.73
CA ARG A 2 20.36 4.66 5.78
C ARG A 2 18.99 4.24 5.23
N VAL A 3 18.87 4.16 3.91
CA VAL A 3 17.67 3.64 3.24
C VAL A 3 17.98 2.20 2.82
N SER A 4 17.32 1.23 3.44
CA SER A 4 17.61 -0.19 3.23
C SER A 4 16.60 -0.92 2.37
N HIS A 5 15.44 -0.30 2.12
CA HIS A 5 14.36 -0.93 1.38
C HIS A 5 13.73 0.04 0.38
N TYR A 6 13.14 -0.51 -0.66
CA TYR A 6 12.25 0.24 -1.52
C TYR A 6 10.88 -0.45 -1.57
N ILE A 7 9.85 0.34 -1.84
CA ILE A 7 8.49 -0.14 -2.03
C ILE A 7 8.10 0.14 -3.47
N GLY A 8 7.86 -0.91 -4.23
CA GLY A 8 7.52 -0.81 -5.64
C GLY A 8 6.02 -0.69 -5.86
N PHE A 9 5.63 0.12 -6.83
CA PHE A 9 4.24 0.31 -7.24
C PHE A 9 4.09 -0.03 -8.70
N VAL A 10 3.00 -0.74 -9.02
CA VAL A 10 2.64 -1.04 -10.41
C VAL A 10 1.92 0.18 -10.99
N PRO A 11 2.35 0.70 -12.15
CA PRO A 11 1.67 1.85 -12.77
C PRO A 11 0.20 1.56 -13.11
N PRO A 12 -0.66 2.59 -13.07
CA PRO A 12 -0.35 3.98 -12.80
C PRO A 12 -0.06 4.24 -11.32
N VAL A 13 1.04 4.94 -11.03
CA VAL A 13 1.42 5.28 -9.66
C VAL A 13 0.68 6.56 -9.26
N VAL A 14 -0.31 6.44 -8.40
CA VAL A 14 -1.19 7.54 -7.99
C VAL A 14 -1.30 7.58 -6.47
N GLY A 15 -1.61 8.77 -5.93
CA GLY A 15 -1.91 8.95 -4.51
C GLY A 15 -0.73 8.76 -3.56
N VAL A 16 0.50 8.78 -4.07
CA VAL A 16 1.72 8.55 -3.27
C VAL A 16 2.35 9.86 -2.80
N ASP A 17 1.51 10.83 -2.47
CA ASP A 17 1.91 12.14 -1.96
C ASP A 17 1.37 12.32 -0.54
N GLY A 18 2.08 13.13 0.28
CA GLY A 18 1.66 13.38 1.64
C GLY A 18 1.61 12.09 2.45
N GLU A 19 0.53 11.92 3.21
CA GLU A 19 0.27 10.71 3.99
C GLU A 19 -0.61 9.75 3.20
N PHE A 20 -0.19 8.50 3.12
CA PHE A 20 -0.93 7.44 2.42
C PHE A 20 -0.51 6.09 2.98
N ASN A 21 -1.23 5.04 2.62
CA ASN A 21 -0.78 3.69 2.91
C ASN A 21 -0.75 2.85 1.64
N THR A 22 -0.07 1.72 1.73
CA THR A 22 -0.08 0.70 0.69
C THR A 22 -0.30 -0.66 1.32
N PHE A 23 -1.07 -1.50 0.64
CA PHE A 23 -1.40 -2.85 1.08
C PHE A 23 -0.48 -3.85 0.41
N ARG A 24 0.08 -4.74 1.22
CA ARG A 24 0.95 -5.84 0.74
C ARG A 24 0.44 -7.15 1.30
N LEU A 25 0.11 -8.09 0.42
CA LEU A 25 -0.38 -9.40 0.87
C LEU A 25 0.77 -10.20 1.46
N GLY A 26 0.50 -10.87 2.59
CA GLY A 26 1.50 -11.62 3.33
C GLY A 26 2.15 -10.82 4.44
N GLY A 27 3.17 -11.40 5.06
CA GLY A 27 3.81 -10.84 6.25
C GLY A 27 5.25 -10.34 6.06
N PHE A 28 5.75 -10.27 4.82
CA PHE A 28 7.14 -9.88 4.58
C PHE A 28 7.47 -8.51 5.18
N TYR A 29 6.70 -7.49 4.80
CA TYR A 29 6.99 -6.11 5.23
C TYR A 29 6.72 -5.89 6.72
N ARG A 30 5.81 -6.65 7.33
CA ARG A 30 5.59 -6.62 8.76
C ARG A 30 6.88 -6.95 9.54
N ARG A 31 7.68 -7.87 8.99
CA ARG A 31 8.95 -8.30 9.58
C ARG A 31 10.13 -7.43 9.15
N ALA A 32 10.07 -6.86 7.95
CA ALA A 32 11.20 -6.17 7.33
C ALA A 32 11.26 -4.67 7.66
N LEU A 33 10.14 -4.05 8.01
CA LEU A 33 10.05 -2.60 8.20
C LEU A 33 9.66 -2.25 9.63
N GLU A 34 10.13 -1.09 10.07
CA GLU A 34 9.83 -0.51 11.38
C GLU A 34 9.38 0.94 11.24
N ALA A 35 8.62 1.43 12.22
CA ALA A 35 8.24 2.84 12.29
C ALA A 35 9.48 3.73 12.34
N GLY A 36 9.44 4.85 11.62
CA GLY A 36 10.55 5.80 11.52
C GLY A 36 11.58 5.48 10.44
N GLN A 37 11.50 4.32 9.83
CA GLN A 37 12.44 3.90 8.80
C GLN A 37 12.19 4.65 7.48
N LEU A 38 13.27 4.99 6.77
CA LEU A 38 13.19 5.56 5.44
C LEU A 38 13.12 4.46 4.38
N VAL A 39 12.29 4.67 3.37
CA VAL A 39 12.16 3.77 2.22
C VAL A 39 12.11 4.57 0.94
N TYR A 40 12.65 4.01 -0.14
CA TYR A 40 12.44 4.56 -1.46
C TYR A 40 11.09 4.11 -2.00
N LEU A 41 10.44 5.01 -2.74
CA LEU A 41 9.26 4.67 -3.56
C LEU A 41 9.74 4.44 -4.98
N ALA A 42 9.30 3.37 -5.61
CA ALA A 42 9.77 2.99 -6.94
C ALA A 42 8.63 2.65 -7.89
N ASP A 43 8.81 2.98 -9.16
CA ASP A 43 7.97 2.50 -10.24
C ASP A 43 8.50 1.13 -10.68
N GLU A 44 7.70 0.08 -10.47
CA GLU A 44 8.12 -1.30 -10.74
C GLU A 44 8.32 -1.58 -12.24
N LYS A 45 7.56 -0.94 -13.09
CA LYS A 45 7.66 -1.14 -14.53
C LYS A 45 8.88 -0.43 -15.11
N ALA A 46 9.08 0.82 -14.74
CA ALA A 46 10.22 1.62 -15.22
C ALA A 46 11.52 1.29 -14.50
N LYS A 47 11.44 0.58 -13.36
CA LYS A 47 12.60 0.28 -12.50
C LYS A 47 13.33 1.55 -12.04
N GLN A 48 12.54 2.56 -11.65
CA GLN A 48 13.05 3.87 -11.25
C GLN A 48 12.58 4.25 -9.88
N ILE A 49 13.47 4.88 -9.11
CA ILE A 49 13.11 5.53 -7.85
C ILE A 49 12.33 6.80 -8.18
N ILE A 50 11.15 6.94 -7.56
CA ILE A 50 10.27 8.08 -7.79
C ILE A 50 10.11 8.98 -6.56
N GLY A 51 10.60 8.54 -5.41
CA GLY A 51 10.51 9.35 -4.20
C GLY A 51 11.11 8.68 -2.99
N LEU A 52 11.01 9.40 -1.86
CA LEU A 52 11.47 8.98 -0.56
C LEU A 52 10.34 9.17 0.44
N ALA A 53 10.14 8.20 1.33
CA ALA A 53 9.10 8.27 2.36
C ALA A 53 9.61 7.76 3.69
N CYS A 54 8.93 8.16 4.75
CA CYS A 54 9.14 7.65 6.10
C CYS A 54 8.01 6.68 6.44
N VAL A 55 8.34 5.54 7.01
CA VAL A 55 7.36 4.61 7.55
C VAL A 55 6.82 5.19 8.84
N ASP A 56 5.54 5.52 8.87
CA ASP A 56 4.88 6.04 10.05
C ASP A 56 4.59 4.93 11.03
N HIS A 57 3.89 3.89 10.57
CA HIS A 57 3.68 2.66 11.33
C HIS A 57 3.26 1.53 10.39
N ILE A 58 3.17 0.31 10.96
CA ILE A 58 2.78 -0.90 10.25
C ILE A 58 1.56 -1.49 10.93
N SER A 59 0.54 -1.83 10.16
CA SER A 59 -0.62 -2.57 10.63
C SER A 59 -0.67 -3.92 9.92
N SER A 60 -1.23 -4.93 10.57
CA SER A 60 -1.43 -6.24 9.91
C SER A 60 -2.69 -6.91 10.43
N GLY A 61 -3.29 -7.72 9.59
CA GLY A 61 -4.51 -8.44 9.89
C GLY A 61 -5.10 -9.07 8.65
N GLN A 62 -6.35 -9.49 8.74
CA GLN A 62 -7.05 -10.06 7.58
C GLN A 62 -7.36 -8.96 6.56
N LEU A 63 -7.30 -9.31 5.29
CA LEU A 63 -7.52 -8.35 4.20
C LEU A 63 -8.85 -7.60 4.34
N SER A 64 -9.95 -8.30 4.63
CA SER A 64 -11.27 -7.68 4.78
C SER A 64 -11.27 -6.63 5.89
N GLU A 65 -10.64 -6.94 7.02
CA GLU A 65 -10.53 -6.03 8.17
C GLU A 65 -9.65 -4.81 7.83
N MET A 66 -8.52 -5.06 7.20
CA MET A 66 -7.60 -3.98 6.81
C MET A 66 -8.23 -3.02 5.80
N CYS A 67 -9.02 -3.54 4.86
CA CYS A 67 -9.77 -2.70 3.91
C CYS A 67 -10.77 -1.78 4.62
N VAL A 68 -11.49 -2.29 5.61
CA VAL A 68 -12.46 -1.49 6.38
C VAL A 68 -11.75 -0.41 7.19
N LEU A 69 -10.65 -0.76 7.87
CA LEU A 69 -9.95 0.16 8.76
C LEU A 69 -9.12 1.20 7.99
N TYR A 70 -8.47 0.82 6.91
CA TYR A 70 -7.43 1.63 6.29
C TYR A 70 -7.59 1.83 4.79
N GLY A 71 -8.60 1.25 4.17
CA GLY A 71 -8.76 1.30 2.72
C GLY A 71 -8.92 2.70 2.16
N ALA A 72 -9.55 3.61 2.90
CA ALA A 72 -9.78 4.98 2.44
C ALA A 72 -8.47 5.76 2.26
N GLU A 73 -7.43 5.45 3.03
CA GLU A 73 -6.13 6.10 2.96
C GLU A 73 -5.14 5.36 2.05
N ASN A 74 -5.57 4.27 1.42
CA ASN A 74 -4.73 3.61 0.42
C ASN A 74 -4.49 4.55 -0.75
N HIS A 75 -3.26 4.55 -1.28
CA HIS A 75 -2.87 5.47 -2.33
C HIS A 75 -3.81 5.42 -3.55
N SER A 76 -4.35 4.26 -3.88
CA SER A 76 -5.28 4.11 -5.00
C SER A 76 -6.61 4.82 -4.78
N ASN A 77 -6.98 5.08 -3.51
CA ASN A 77 -8.21 5.77 -3.13
C ASN A 77 -8.00 7.27 -2.87
N LEU A 78 -6.77 7.77 -2.90
CA LEU A 78 -6.45 9.18 -2.68
C LEU A 78 -6.51 10.01 -3.97
N VAL A 79 -7.10 9.45 -5.01
CA VAL A 79 -7.44 10.15 -6.24
C VAL A 79 -8.94 10.04 -6.46
N GLN A 80 -9.49 10.94 -7.27
CA GLN A 80 -10.91 10.95 -7.51
C GLN A 80 -11.34 9.73 -8.33
N HIS A 81 -12.43 9.10 -7.90
CA HIS A 81 -13.07 8.00 -8.60
C HIS A 81 -14.53 8.33 -8.89
N ASP A 82 -15.05 7.76 -9.95
CA ASP A 82 -16.42 8.01 -10.41
C ASP A 82 -17.15 6.68 -10.67
N ASP A 83 -16.93 5.71 -9.78
CA ASP A 83 -17.46 4.35 -9.89
C ASP A 83 -18.58 4.03 -8.88
N GLY A 84 -18.89 4.96 -7.98
CA GLY A 84 -19.93 4.77 -6.96
C GLY A 84 -19.58 3.77 -5.86
N LEU A 85 -18.36 3.25 -5.84
CA LEU A 85 -17.93 2.27 -4.84
C LEU A 85 -17.42 2.95 -3.58
N GLN A 86 -17.61 2.27 -2.44
CA GLN A 86 -16.94 2.66 -1.20
C GLN A 86 -15.43 2.39 -1.32
N PRO A 87 -14.58 3.18 -0.64
CA PRO A 87 -13.13 3.01 -0.74
C PRO A 87 -12.64 1.60 -0.41
N GLN A 88 -13.18 0.99 0.65
CA GLN A 88 -12.79 -0.35 1.04
C GLN A 88 -13.15 -1.40 -0.02
N GLU A 89 -14.30 -1.26 -0.66
CA GLU A 89 -14.75 -2.18 -1.70
C GLU A 89 -13.91 -2.01 -2.97
N ARG A 90 -13.63 -0.76 -3.35
CA ARG A 90 -12.78 -0.47 -4.52
C ARG A 90 -11.40 -1.07 -4.36
N LEU A 91 -10.79 -0.92 -3.19
CA LEU A 91 -9.48 -1.49 -2.91
C LEU A 91 -9.51 -3.01 -2.95
N TYR A 92 -10.51 -3.62 -2.31
CA TYR A 92 -10.63 -5.08 -2.28
C TYR A 92 -10.74 -5.65 -3.71
N ARG A 93 -11.57 -5.05 -4.55
CA ARG A 93 -11.72 -5.45 -5.95
C ARG A 93 -10.42 -5.27 -6.74
N LEU A 94 -9.70 -4.19 -6.50
CA LEU A 94 -8.41 -3.94 -7.14
C LEU A 94 -7.41 -5.03 -6.79
N LEU A 95 -7.31 -5.40 -5.52
CA LEU A 95 -6.38 -6.44 -5.07
C LEU A 95 -6.76 -7.82 -5.64
N GLN A 96 -8.05 -8.12 -5.74
CA GLN A 96 -8.51 -9.35 -6.38
C GLN A 96 -8.16 -9.38 -7.86
N LYS A 97 -8.24 -8.24 -8.55
CA LYS A 97 -7.85 -8.13 -9.95
C LYS A 97 -6.35 -8.32 -10.14
N LEU A 98 -5.53 -7.75 -9.25
CA LEU A 98 -4.07 -7.82 -9.35
C LEU A 98 -3.51 -9.19 -8.99
N TYR A 99 -4.05 -9.82 -7.96
CA TYR A 99 -3.49 -11.07 -7.38
C TYR A 99 -4.37 -12.30 -7.60
N GLY A 100 -5.60 -12.10 -8.05
CA GLY A 100 -6.57 -13.16 -8.22
C GLY A 100 -7.41 -13.42 -6.96
N PRO A 101 -8.67 -13.91 -7.12
CA PRO A 101 -9.58 -14.12 -5.99
C PRO A 101 -9.17 -15.26 -5.06
N HIS A 102 -8.29 -16.16 -5.51
CA HIS A 102 -7.80 -17.26 -4.67
C HIS A 102 -6.64 -16.82 -3.77
N ILE A 103 -5.98 -15.72 -4.09
CA ILE A 103 -4.88 -15.17 -3.29
C ILE A 103 -5.38 -14.02 -2.42
N ALA A 104 -6.11 -13.06 -3.00
CA ALA A 104 -6.69 -11.94 -2.28
C ALA A 104 -8.04 -12.34 -1.67
N THR A 105 -8.01 -13.26 -0.71
CA THR A 105 -9.22 -13.73 0.01
C THR A 105 -9.50 -12.80 1.20
N PRO A 106 -10.74 -12.80 1.73
CA PRO A 106 -11.06 -11.97 2.91
C PRO A 106 -10.18 -12.22 4.13
N SER A 107 -9.74 -13.47 4.31
CA SER A 107 -8.92 -13.87 5.47
C SER A 107 -7.41 -13.80 5.22
N LYS A 108 -6.98 -13.36 4.02
CA LYS A 108 -5.56 -13.29 3.69
C LYS A 108 -4.81 -12.35 4.63
N LEU A 109 -3.72 -12.85 5.23
CA LEU A 109 -2.83 -12.00 6.00
C LEU A 109 -2.33 -10.85 5.12
N THR A 110 -2.53 -9.63 5.61
CA THR A 110 -2.22 -8.41 4.87
C THR A 110 -1.45 -7.46 5.77
N THR A 111 -0.41 -6.88 5.21
CA THR A 111 0.37 -5.83 5.87
C THR A 111 0.01 -4.49 5.25
N VAL A 112 -0.31 -3.52 6.10
CA VAL A 112 -0.57 -2.13 5.67
C VAL A 112 0.61 -1.28 6.11
N ILE A 113 1.30 -0.68 5.16
CA ILE A 113 2.44 0.20 5.42
C ILE A 113 1.94 1.63 5.35
N HIS A 114 1.95 2.31 6.49
CA HIS A 114 1.53 3.71 6.58
C HIS A 114 2.74 4.59 6.36
N LEU A 115 2.67 5.45 5.35
CA LEU A 115 3.81 6.21 4.84
C LEU A 115 3.52 7.70 4.82
N ARG A 116 4.60 8.48 4.94
CA ARG A 116 4.57 9.93 4.74
C ARG A 116 5.68 10.26 3.73
N ARG A 117 5.29 10.84 2.60
CA ARG A 117 6.25 11.21 1.56
C ARG A 117 7.11 12.37 2.01
N LEU A 118 8.42 12.27 1.79
CA LEU A 118 9.39 13.31 2.11
C LEU A 118 9.89 14.03 0.85
N GLU A 119 10.07 13.27 -0.21
CA GLU A 119 10.56 13.80 -1.49
C GLU A 119 9.91 13.09 -2.68
#